data_a9c3f74cd1d8002161faf7335a3949d2
#
_entry.id   a9c3f74cd1d8002161faf7335a3949d2
#
_cell.length_a   1.000
_cell.length_b   1.000
_cell.length_c   1.000
_cell.angle_alpha   90.00
_cell.angle_beta   90.00
_cell.angle_gamma   90.00
#
_symmetry.space_group_name_H-M   'P 1'
#
loop_
_entity.id
_entity.type
_entity.pdbx_description
1 polymer ?
#
loop_
_entity_poly.entity_id
_entity_poly.type
_entity_poly.pdbx_seq_one_letter_code
_entity_poly.pdbx_strand_id
1 'polypeptide(L)'
;MRIQATKPLFAWDALEDSPTLKTIKQLLDVIPDEPMLEGLQDARGKGRNDVPLRVAWGVLVLSTALRHPTIEHCLGELRRNESLRKLIGIESEEAVPQKWNLSRFLDRLGEEPHLGRLHSIFDTMIQRLGEVVSDLGRATAGDATSLNARRKRHQRGADAEQQQGLPQASGGRKEYTDEAGKVIKVVEWFGFKLHLLVDVKHEVSLAYKITDTKAGDGETLPDLLADAQQNLPGRRIKTLAYDKAADTNDVHELLSAHQIRAVIPPHAASSGSATHFRRWCYRSGSSRCRAAGAAVRRLST
;
A
#
# COMPACT_ATOMS: atom_id res chain seq x y z
N MET A 1 -47.32 -11.78 -33.00
CA MET A 1 -46.12 -12.62 -33.17
C MET A 1 -45.31 -12.48 -31.88
N ARG A 2 -45.29 -13.53 -31.00
CA ARG A 2 -44.48 -13.52 -29.78
C ARG A 2 -43.07 -13.92 -30.17
N ILE A 3 -42.13 -13.03 -30.08
CA ILE A 3 -40.71 -13.32 -30.18
C ILE A 3 -40.37 -14.18 -28.97
N GLN A 4 -40.17 -15.49 -29.16
CA GLN A 4 -39.60 -16.35 -28.12
C GLN A 4 -38.17 -15.85 -27.89
N ALA A 5 -37.88 -15.37 -26.69
CA ALA A 5 -36.52 -15.12 -26.29
C ALA A 5 -35.74 -16.43 -26.49
N THR A 6 -34.77 -16.42 -27.39
CA THR A 6 -33.83 -17.51 -27.57
C THR A 6 -33.15 -17.76 -26.23
N LYS A 7 -33.25 -19.00 -25.69
CA LYS A 7 -32.43 -19.39 -24.54
C LYS A 7 -30.98 -19.08 -24.88
N PRO A 8 -30.24 -18.36 -23.99
CA PRO A 8 -28.84 -18.13 -24.23
C PRO A 8 -28.16 -19.49 -24.48
N LEU A 9 -27.27 -19.54 -25.47
CA LEU A 9 -26.56 -20.75 -25.88
C LEU A 9 -25.72 -21.33 -24.73
N PHE A 10 -25.38 -20.51 -23.76
CA PHE A 10 -24.67 -20.87 -22.55
C PHE A 10 -25.41 -20.29 -21.34
N ALA A 11 -25.63 -21.10 -20.31
CA ALA A 11 -26.08 -20.61 -19.04
C ALA A 11 -25.01 -19.65 -18.47
N TRP A 12 -25.40 -18.50 -17.93
CA TRP A 12 -24.49 -17.55 -17.31
C TRP A 12 -23.66 -18.17 -16.19
N ASP A 13 -24.19 -19.23 -15.54
CA ASP A 13 -23.50 -20.04 -14.55
C ASP A 13 -22.22 -20.70 -15.09
N ALA A 14 -22.17 -21.00 -16.40
CA ALA A 14 -20.95 -21.52 -17.03
C ALA A 14 -19.89 -20.46 -17.30
N LEU A 15 -20.26 -19.17 -17.33
CA LEU A 15 -19.32 -18.05 -17.41
C LEU A 15 -18.82 -17.63 -16.03
N GLU A 16 -19.54 -17.96 -14.96
CA GLU A 16 -19.13 -17.75 -13.57
C GLU A 16 -17.93 -18.63 -13.17
N ASP A 17 -17.64 -19.69 -13.92
CA ASP A 17 -16.46 -20.53 -13.75
C ASP A 17 -15.16 -19.97 -14.37
N SER A 18 -15.17 -18.73 -14.87
CA SER A 18 -13.93 -18.07 -15.27
C SER A 18 -12.96 -18.00 -14.08
N PRO A 19 -11.71 -18.49 -14.22
CA PRO A 19 -10.72 -18.43 -13.14
C PRO A 19 -10.53 -17.01 -12.58
N THR A 20 -10.62 -16.01 -13.44
CA THR A 20 -10.50 -14.59 -13.04
C THR A 20 -11.67 -14.16 -12.15
N LEU A 21 -12.92 -14.46 -12.54
CA LEU A 21 -14.11 -14.12 -11.76
C LEU A 21 -14.11 -14.84 -10.41
N LYS A 22 -13.70 -16.11 -10.39
CA LYS A 22 -13.57 -16.88 -9.16
C LYS A 22 -12.54 -16.26 -8.20
N THR A 23 -11.39 -15.84 -8.74
CA THR A 23 -10.35 -15.18 -7.93
C THR A 23 -10.84 -13.84 -7.38
N ILE A 24 -11.56 -13.04 -8.18
CA ILE A 24 -12.15 -11.77 -7.73
C ILE A 24 -13.20 -12.03 -6.65
N LYS A 25 -14.07 -13.02 -6.83
CA LYS A 25 -15.05 -13.40 -5.82
C LYS A 25 -14.37 -13.77 -4.49
N GLN A 26 -13.36 -14.64 -4.56
CA GLN A 26 -12.57 -15.00 -3.37
C GLN A 26 -11.92 -13.79 -2.70
N LEU A 27 -11.40 -12.84 -3.48
CA LEU A 27 -10.85 -11.59 -2.94
C LEU A 27 -11.93 -10.79 -2.20
N LEU A 28 -13.11 -10.61 -2.79
CA LEU A 28 -14.23 -9.90 -2.15
C LEU A 28 -14.71 -10.60 -0.87
N ASP A 29 -14.72 -11.92 -0.85
CA ASP A 29 -15.16 -12.71 0.29
C ASP A 29 -14.16 -12.67 1.48
N VAL A 30 -12.85 -12.44 1.20
CA VAL A 30 -11.80 -12.45 2.23
C VAL A 30 -11.60 -11.09 2.90
N ILE A 31 -11.94 -9.99 2.21
CA ILE A 31 -11.77 -8.63 2.75
C ILE A 31 -12.68 -8.44 3.98
N PRO A 32 -12.12 -8.08 5.16
CA PRO A 32 -12.90 -7.89 6.38
C PRO A 32 -13.51 -6.47 6.43
N ASP A 33 -14.39 -6.17 5.48
CA ASP A 33 -14.95 -4.83 5.25
C ASP A 33 -16.24 -4.52 6.04
N GLU A 34 -16.84 -5.53 6.68
CA GLU A 34 -18.11 -5.43 7.40
C GLU A 34 -18.13 -4.27 8.41
N PRO A 35 -17.16 -4.11 9.36
CA PRO A 35 -17.21 -3.04 10.36
C PRO A 35 -17.13 -1.63 9.75
N MET A 36 -16.43 -1.51 8.60
CA MET A 36 -16.33 -0.25 7.88
C MET A 36 -17.67 0.08 7.20
N LEU A 37 -18.28 -0.89 6.53
CA LEU A 37 -19.55 -0.71 5.83
C LEU A 37 -20.69 -0.45 6.79
N GLU A 38 -20.76 -1.14 7.93
CA GLU A 38 -21.73 -0.87 9.01
C GLU A 38 -21.59 0.56 9.53
N GLY A 39 -20.39 1.00 9.83
CA GLY A 39 -20.18 2.36 10.30
C GLY A 39 -20.51 3.44 9.27
N LEU A 40 -20.27 3.20 7.99
CA LEU A 40 -20.70 4.08 6.92
C LEU A 40 -22.23 4.09 6.79
N GLN A 41 -22.89 2.95 6.99
CA GLN A 41 -24.35 2.84 6.97
C GLN A 41 -24.99 3.61 8.13
N ASP A 42 -24.43 3.48 9.33
CA ASP A 42 -24.89 4.21 10.53
C ASP A 42 -24.75 5.73 10.33
N ALA A 43 -23.61 6.17 9.81
CA ALA A 43 -23.37 7.59 9.50
C ALA A 43 -24.30 8.13 8.41
N ARG A 44 -24.71 7.28 7.46
CA ARG A 44 -25.67 7.63 6.41
C ARG A 44 -27.08 7.84 6.98
N GLY A 45 -27.46 7.05 7.98
CA GLY A 45 -28.78 7.09 8.60
C GLY A 45 -29.91 6.80 7.61
N LYS A 46 -31.00 7.56 7.72
CA LYS A 46 -32.20 7.44 6.86
C LYS A 46 -32.09 8.18 5.50
N GLY A 47 -30.89 8.58 5.12
CA GLY A 47 -30.65 9.28 3.85
C GLY A 47 -30.97 8.43 2.60
N ARG A 48 -31.07 9.10 1.45
CA ARG A 48 -31.34 8.46 0.16
C ARG A 48 -30.28 7.39 -0.16
N ASN A 49 -30.72 6.19 -0.53
CA ASN A 49 -29.86 5.02 -0.77
C ASN A 49 -29.88 4.61 -2.26
N ASP A 50 -29.64 5.56 -3.17
CA ASP A 50 -29.64 5.29 -4.61
C ASP A 50 -28.53 4.32 -5.02
N VAL A 51 -27.40 4.35 -4.31
CA VAL A 51 -26.27 3.44 -4.50
C VAL A 51 -25.94 2.81 -3.15
N PRO A 52 -26.13 1.49 -3.00
CA PRO A 52 -25.72 0.77 -1.81
C PRO A 52 -24.21 0.95 -1.53
N LEU A 53 -23.84 1.11 -0.26
CA LEU A 53 -22.43 1.31 0.13
C LEU A 53 -21.55 0.14 -0.29
N ARG A 54 -22.06 -1.09 -0.20
CA ARG A 54 -21.37 -2.30 -0.65
C ARG A 54 -21.08 -2.27 -2.16
N VAL A 55 -21.98 -1.71 -2.97
CA VAL A 55 -21.75 -1.52 -4.41
C VAL A 55 -20.64 -0.50 -4.64
N ALA A 56 -20.69 0.66 -3.96
CA ALA A 56 -19.67 1.69 -4.11
C ALA A 56 -18.27 1.15 -3.70
N TRP A 57 -18.21 0.42 -2.59
CA TRP A 57 -17.00 -0.25 -2.12
C TRP A 57 -16.52 -1.31 -3.13
N GLY A 58 -17.42 -2.17 -3.62
CA GLY A 58 -17.13 -3.19 -4.62
C GLY A 58 -16.52 -2.62 -5.88
N VAL A 59 -17.01 -1.45 -6.36
CA VAL A 59 -16.42 -0.74 -7.51
C VAL A 59 -14.96 -0.35 -7.23
N LEU A 60 -14.64 0.15 -6.02
CA LEU A 60 -13.25 0.49 -5.68
C LEU A 60 -12.34 -0.73 -5.64
N VAL A 61 -12.81 -1.81 -5.01
CA VAL A 61 -12.05 -3.07 -4.95
C VAL A 61 -11.83 -3.63 -6.36
N LEU A 62 -12.85 -3.69 -7.20
CA LEU A 62 -12.73 -4.14 -8.59
C LEU A 62 -11.79 -3.24 -9.40
N SER A 63 -11.91 -1.91 -9.24
CA SER A 63 -11.03 -0.96 -9.94
C SER A 63 -9.56 -1.21 -9.64
N THR A 64 -9.25 -1.57 -8.39
CA THR A 64 -7.90 -1.87 -7.94
C THR A 64 -7.45 -3.26 -8.39
N ALA A 65 -8.28 -4.29 -8.18
CA ALA A 65 -7.96 -5.68 -8.51
C ALA A 65 -7.74 -5.89 -10.02
N LEU A 66 -8.53 -5.22 -10.85
CA LEU A 66 -8.42 -5.26 -12.31
C LEU A 66 -7.47 -4.19 -12.88
N ARG A 67 -6.80 -3.41 -12.01
CA ARG A 67 -5.82 -2.38 -12.39
C ARG A 67 -6.39 -1.35 -13.37
N HIS A 68 -7.64 -0.96 -13.20
CA HIS A 68 -8.21 0.11 -14.02
C HIS A 68 -7.47 1.44 -13.79
N PRO A 69 -7.10 2.17 -14.84
CA PRO A 69 -6.38 3.44 -14.72
C PRO A 69 -7.20 4.52 -14.03
N THR A 70 -8.53 4.47 -14.13
CA THR A 70 -9.46 5.37 -13.45
C THR A 70 -10.75 4.66 -13.04
N ILE A 71 -11.48 5.24 -12.10
CA ILE A 71 -12.82 4.75 -11.72
C ILE A 71 -13.78 4.73 -12.91
N GLU A 72 -13.69 5.71 -13.83
CA GLU A 72 -14.51 5.74 -15.03
C GLU A 72 -14.30 4.55 -15.93
N HIS A 73 -13.05 4.04 -16.04
CA HIS A 73 -12.78 2.81 -16.80
C HIS A 73 -13.46 1.60 -16.15
N CYS A 74 -13.42 1.50 -14.82
CA CYS A 74 -14.13 0.45 -14.09
C CYS A 74 -15.65 0.55 -14.30
N LEU A 75 -16.24 1.74 -14.17
CA LEU A 75 -17.66 1.95 -14.42
C LEU A 75 -18.06 1.62 -15.86
N GLY A 76 -17.20 1.95 -16.85
CA GLY A 76 -17.39 1.58 -18.24
C GLY A 76 -17.33 0.06 -18.48
N GLU A 77 -16.42 -0.62 -17.78
CA GLU A 77 -16.34 -2.10 -17.79
C GLU A 77 -17.60 -2.73 -17.19
N LEU A 78 -18.05 -2.25 -16.03
CA LEU A 78 -19.26 -2.75 -15.37
C LEU A 78 -20.52 -2.58 -16.22
N ARG A 79 -20.62 -1.55 -17.05
CA ARG A 79 -21.77 -1.40 -17.98
C ARG A 79 -21.78 -2.49 -19.04
N ARG A 80 -20.62 -2.94 -19.50
CA ARG A 80 -20.48 -3.94 -20.56
C ARG A 80 -20.46 -5.37 -20.05
N ASN A 81 -19.98 -5.57 -18.80
CA ASN A 81 -19.70 -6.90 -18.26
C ASN A 81 -20.71 -7.25 -17.15
N GLU A 82 -21.70 -8.04 -17.48
CA GLU A 82 -22.76 -8.47 -16.56
C GLU A 82 -22.20 -9.33 -15.41
N SER A 83 -21.26 -10.22 -15.71
CA SER A 83 -20.67 -11.09 -14.68
C SER A 83 -19.94 -10.30 -13.60
N LEU A 84 -19.19 -9.26 -13.97
CA LEU A 84 -18.56 -8.35 -12.99
C LEU A 84 -19.58 -7.53 -12.21
N ARG A 85 -20.66 -7.07 -12.85
CA ARG A 85 -21.75 -6.35 -12.16
C ARG A 85 -22.38 -7.21 -11.07
N LYS A 86 -22.70 -8.47 -11.41
CA LYS A 86 -23.34 -9.41 -10.48
C LYS A 86 -22.48 -9.72 -9.26
N LEU A 87 -21.14 -9.78 -9.41
CA LEU A 87 -20.22 -10.00 -8.28
C LEU A 87 -20.34 -8.97 -7.17
N ILE A 88 -20.70 -7.73 -7.50
CA ILE A 88 -20.85 -6.64 -6.53
C ILE A 88 -22.31 -6.23 -6.31
N GLY A 89 -23.27 -7.06 -6.76
CA GLY A 89 -24.69 -6.87 -6.51
C GLY A 89 -25.37 -5.82 -7.40
N ILE A 90 -24.85 -5.56 -8.60
CA ILE A 90 -25.48 -4.68 -9.61
C ILE A 90 -26.20 -5.56 -10.62
N GLU A 91 -27.53 -5.48 -10.65
CA GLU A 91 -28.37 -6.34 -11.50
C GLU A 91 -28.50 -5.85 -12.94
N SER A 92 -28.55 -4.54 -13.16
CA SER A 92 -28.74 -3.96 -14.50
C SER A 92 -27.67 -2.92 -14.83
N GLU A 93 -27.54 -2.59 -16.11
CA GLU A 93 -26.61 -1.57 -16.59
C GLU A 93 -26.97 -0.17 -16.02
N GLU A 94 -28.26 0.14 -15.92
CA GLU A 94 -28.77 1.41 -15.43
C GLU A 94 -28.48 1.60 -13.94
N ALA A 95 -28.32 0.50 -13.19
CA ALA A 95 -27.98 0.52 -11.77
C ALA A 95 -26.48 0.78 -11.50
N VAL A 96 -25.63 0.80 -12.55
CA VAL A 96 -24.22 1.14 -12.40
C VAL A 96 -24.05 2.57 -11.89
N PRO A 97 -23.32 2.78 -10.78
CA PRO A 97 -23.13 4.10 -10.21
C PRO A 97 -22.57 5.11 -11.20
N GLN A 98 -22.91 6.38 -10.99
CA GLN A 98 -22.25 7.47 -11.67
C GLN A 98 -20.98 7.90 -10.94
N LYS A 99 -20.04 8.54 -11.64
CA LYS A 99 -18.77 9.02 -11.06
C LYS A 99 -18.96 9.84 -9.78
N TRP A 100 -19.96 10.74 -9.77
CA TRP A 100 -20.21 11.60 -8.62
C TRP A 100 -20.68 10.82 -7.36
N ASN A 101 -21.31 9.66 -7.53
CA ASN A 101 -21.66 8.78 -6.41
C ASN A 101 -20.38 8.27 -5.73
N LEU A 102 -19.40 7.86 -6.54
CA LEU A 102 -18.11 7.36 -6.03
C LEU A 102 -17.27 8.49 -5.41
N SER A 103 -17.31 9.72 -5.98
CA SER A 103 -16.64 10.87 -5.34
C SER A 103 -17.18 11.11 -3.93
N ARG A 104 -18.52 11.17 -3.78
CA ARG A 104 -19.13 11.34 -2.45
C ARG A 104 -18.82 10.19 -1.49
N PHE A 105 -18.76 8.97 -2.01
CA PHE A 105 -18.37 7.81 -1.21
C PHE A 105 -16.93 7.95 -0.72
N LEU A 106 -15.99 8.33 -1.60
CA LEU A 106 -14.60 8.56 -1.26
C LEU A 106 -14.41 9.70 -0.25
N ASP A 107 -15.14 10.81 -0.44
CA ASP A 107 -15.12 11.93 0.51
C ASP A 107 -15.52 11.44 1.92
N ARG A 108 -16.60 10.66 2.02
CA ARG A 108 -17.08 10.12 3.29
C ARG A 108 -16.12 9.06 3.87
N LEU A 109 -15.54 8.21 3.01
CA LEU A 109 -14.56 7.20 3.43
C LEU A 109 -13.28 7.82 3.97
N GLY A 110 -12.90 9.00 3.46
CA GLY A 110 -11.73 9.76 3.92
C GLY A 110 -11.92 10.49 5.24
N GLU A 111 -13.13 10.53 5.81
CA GLU A 111 -13.41 11.14 7.11
C GLU A 111 -13.24 10.13 8.26
N GLU A 112 -12.78 10.59 9.42
CA GLU A 112 -12.81 9.74 10.63
C GLU A 112 -14.25 9.54 11.13
N PRO A 113 -14.62 8.37 11.65
CA PRO A 113 -13.76 7.21 11.95
C PRO A 113 -13.62 6.20 10.78
N HIS A 114 -14.11 6.51 9.58
CA HIS A 114 -14.14 5.56 8.46
C HIS A 114 -12.76 5.32 7.88
N LEU A 115 -11.90 6.36 7.84
CA LEU A 115 -10.51 6.23 7.41
C LEU A 115 -9.75 5.27 8.33
N GLY A 116 -9.86 5.39 9.64
CA GLY A 116 -9.26 4.47 10.59
C GLY A 116 -9.76 3.03 10.41
N ARG A 117 -11.06 2.84 10.10
CA ARG A 117 -11.62 1.51 9.79
C ARG A 117 -11.07 0.93 8.48
N LEU A 118 -10.82 1.76 7.48
CA LEU A 118 -10.15 1.33 6.24
C LEU A 118 -8.73 0.84 6.51
N HIS A 119 -7.98 1.54 7.36
CA HIS A 119 -6.65 1.09 7.81
C HIS A 119 -6.75 -0.27 8.53
N SER A 120 -7.75 -0.45 9.41
CA SER A 120 -7.96 -1.70 10.13
C SER A 120 -8.23 -2.91 9.21
N ILE A 121 -8.80 -2.70 8.02
CA ILE A 121 -8.93 -3.77 7.00
C ILE A 121 -7.55 -4.28 6.59
N PHE A 122 -6.62 -3.38 6.27
CA PHE A 122 -5.26 -3.74 5.90
C PHE A 122 -4.57 -4.50 7.04
N ASP A 123 -4.61 -3.97 8.25
CA ASP A 123 -3.98 -4.59 9.41
C ASP A 123 -4.53 -6.00 9.67
N THR A 124 -5.84 -6.15 9.62
CA THR A 124 -6.52 -7.46 9.80
C THR A 124 -6.11 -8.45 8.72
N MET A 125 -5.98 -8.02 7.47
CA MET A 125 -5.53 -8.88 6.38
C MET A 125 -4.09 -9.36 6.61
N ILE A 126 -3.17 -8.49 7.03
CA ILE A 126 -1.79 -8.86 7.33
C ILE A 126 -1.71 -9.79 8.54
N GLN A 127 -2.49 -9.54 9.60
CA GLN A 127 -2.58 -10.42 10.76
C GLN A 127 -3.01 -11.83 10.37
N ARG A 128 -4.11 -11.98 9.62
CA ARG A 128 -4.60 -13.27 9.12
C ARG A 128 -3.57 -13.97 8.23
N LEU A 129 -2.91 -13.22 7.35
CA LEU A 129 -1.85 -13.77 6.51
C LEU A 129 -0.66 -14.24 7.36
N GLY A 130 -0.30 -13.47 8.38
CA GLY A 130 0.75 -13.82 9.33
C GLY A 130 0.45 -15.08 10.15
N GLU A 131 -0.80 -15.41 10.42
CA GLU A 131 -1.20 -16.66 11.07
C GLU A 131 -0.95 -17.89 10.16
N VAL A 132 -1.18 -17.73 8.86
CA VAL A 132 -1.05 -18.82 7.87
C VAL A 132 0.40 -18.96 7.39
N VAL A 133 1.09 -17.84 7.14
CA VAL A 133 2.46 -17.81 6.62
C VAL A 133 3.45 -17.60 7.76
N SER A 134 4.03 -18.68 8.24
CA SER A 134 4.86 -18.68 9.46
C SER A 134 6.15 -17.87 9.37
N ASP A 135 6.69 -17.61 8.18
CA ASP A 135 7.91 -16.85 7.93
C ASP A 135 7.65 -15.44 7.34
N LEU A 136 6.39 -15.02 7.23
CA LEU A 136 6.02 -13.66 6.80
C LEU A 136 6.67 -12.62 7.70
N GLY A 137 7.31 -11.63 7.12
CA GLY A 137 7.99 -10.53 7.81
C GLY A 137 9.39 -10.87 8.32
N ARG A 138 9.94 -12.06 8.06
CA ARG A 138 11.27 -12.44 8.56
C ARG A 138 12.39 -11.60 7.94
N ALA A 139 12.29 -11.33 6.65
CA ALA A 139 13.21 -10.46 5.91
C ALA A 139 12.40 -9.36 5.26
N THR A 140 12.67 -8.12 5.64
CA THR A 140 11.91 -6.95 5.20
C THR A 140 12.77 -5.97 4.44
N ALA A 141 12.13 -5.17 3.60
CA ALA A 141 12.74 -4.02 2.95
C ALA A 141 11.82 -2.81 3.08
N GLY A 142 12.40 -1.64 3.27
CA GLY A 142 11.68 -0.37 3.30
C GLY A 142 12.12 0.54 2.17
N ASP A 143 11.16 1.26 1.60
CA ASP A 143 11.39 2.29 0.59
C ASP A 143 10.21 3.26 0.55
N ALA A 144 10.40 4.39 -0.11
CA ALA A 144 9.35 5.36 -0.32
C ALA A 144 9.19 5.75 -1.78
N THR A 145 7.95 5.92 -2.19
CA THR A 145 7.60 6.33 -3.55
C THR A 145 6.68 7.55 -3.56
N SER A 146 6.72 8.29 -4.67
CA SER A 146 5.85 9.45 -4.86
C SER A 146 4.41 9.03 -5.20
N LEU A 147 3.43 9.70 -4.58
CA LEU A 147 2.02 9.62 -4.93
C LEU A 147 1.54 10.95 -5.47
N ASN A 148 1.07 10.97 -6.72
CA ASN A 148 0.53 12.18 -7.32
C ASN A 148 -0.86 12.50 -6.75
N ALA A 149 -1.04 13.73 -6.25
CA ALA A 149 -2.36 14.21 -5.88
C ALA A 149 -3.22 14.41 -7.14
N ARG A 150 -4.49 14.01 -7.05
CA ARG A 150 -5.46 14.24 -8.14
C ARG A 150 -6.01 15.67 -8.17
N ARG A 151 -5.77 16.46 -7.11
CA ARG A 151 -6.22 17.85 -7.02
C ARG A 151 -5.16 18.84 -7.49
N LYS A 152 -5.62 20.01 -7.92
CA LYS A 152 -4.74 21.13 -8.28
C LYS A 152 -4.14 21.78 -7.04
N ARG A 153 -2.94 22.41 -7.20
CA ARG A 153 -2.13 23.00 -6.14
C ARG A 153 -2.85 24.03 -5.24
N HIS A 154 -3.91 24.66 -5.72
CA HIS A 154 -4.65 25.75 -5.02
C HIS A 154 -6.12 25.40 -4.79
N GLN A 155 -6.46 24.15 -4.53
CA GLN A 155 -7.84 23.77 -4.28
C GLN A 155 -8.23 24.08 -2.83
N ARG A 156 -9.42 24.67 -2.64
CA ARG A 156 -10.00 24.95 -1.31
C ARG A 156 -10.15 23.65 -0.52
N GLY A 157 -9.87 23.70 0.79
CA GLY A 157 -10.02 22.54 1.70
C GLY A 157 -8.70 22.05 2.33
N ALA A 158 -7.54 22.56 1.91
CA ALA A 158 -6.25 22.21 2.51
C ALA A 158 -6.20 22.51 4.02
N ASP A 159 -6.81 23.61 4.44
CA ASP A 159 -6.85 24.03 5.86
C ASP A 159 -7.65 23.05 6.73
N ALA A 160 -8.74 22.50 6.21
CA ALA A 160 -9.55 21.51 6.92
C ALA A 160 -8.81 20.17 7.09
N GLU A 161 -8.06 19.73 6.09
CA GLU A 161 -7.22 18.51 6.15
C GLU A 161 -6.07 18.68 7.15
N GLN A 162 -5.47 19.87 7.20
CA GLN A 162 -4.41 20.19 8.17
C GLN A 162 -4.95 20.18 9.61
N GLN A 163 -6.16 20.68 9.85
CA GLN A 163 -6.81 20.63 11.16
C GLN A 163 -7.12 19.20 11.61
N GLN A 164 -7.31 18.27 10.68
CA GLN A 164 -7.51 16.85 10.97
C GLN A 164 -6.20 16.05 11.13
N GLY A 165 -5.05 16.70 11.03
CA GLY A 165 -3.74 16.03 11.11
C GLY A 165 -3.42 15.15 9.90
N LEU A 166 -4.15 15.32 8.81
CA LEU A 166 -3.91 14.55 7.57
C LEU A 166 -2.70 15.13 6.82
N PRO A 167 -1.95 14.28 6.09
CA PRO A 167 -0.84 14.72 5.26
C PRO A 167 -1.28 15.76 4.23
N GLN A 168 -0.47 16.79 4.03
CA GLN A 168 -0.74 17.83 3.04
C GLN A 168 -0.04 17.55 1.72
N ALA A 169 -0.80 17.63 0.61
CA ALA A 169 -0.20 17.54 -0.71
C ALA A 169 0.78 18.71 -0.93
N SER A 170 2.02 18.40 -1.23
CA SER A 170 3.11 19.36 -1.42
C SER A 170 3.93 19.07 -2.68
N GLY A 171 4.79 20.01 -3.09
CA GLY A 171 5.71 19.79 -4.18
C GLY A 171 6.86 18.90 -3.73
N GLY A 172 7.12 17.82 -4.47
CA GLY A 172 8.28 16.97 -4.30
C GLY A 172 9.22 17.07 -5.50
N ARG A 173 10.51 16.87 -5.25
CA ARG A 173 11.56 16.86 -6.28
C ARG A 173 12.58 15.77 -5.93
N LYS A 174 12.94 14.94 -6.90
CA LYS A 174 14.00 13.95 -6.77
C LYS A 174 14.97 14.10 -7.93
N GLU A 175 16.24 14.24 -7.63
CA GLU A 175 17.32 14.31 -8.60
C GLU A 175 18.05 12.98 -8.66
N TYR A 176 18.31 12.52 -9.84
CA TYR A 176 19.15 11.35 -10.10
C TYR A 176 20.47 11.83 -10.66
N THR A 177 21.57 11.38 -10.08
CA THR A 177 22.94 11.74 -10.50
C THR A 177 23.65 10.54 -11.05
N ASP A 178 24.60 10.75 -11.96
CA ASP A 178 25.55 9.74 -12.41
C ASP A 178 26.67 9.52 -11.36
N GLU A 179 27.60 8.61 -11.67
CA GLU A 179 28.75 8.32 -10.82
C GLU A 179 29.66 9.54 -10.60
N ALA A 180 29.65 10.51 -11.50
CA ALA A 180 30.40 11.76 -11.42
C ALA A 180 29.66 12.87 -10.63
N GLY A 181 28.45 12.58 -10.12
CA GLY A 181 27.61 13.54 -9.37
C GLY A 181 26.82 14.51 -10.26
N LYS A 182 26.84 14.34 -11.59
CA LYS A 182 26.08 15.20 -12.51
C LYS A 182 24.63 14.75 -12.54
N VAL A 183 23.69 15.70 -12.42
CA VAL A 183 22.25 15.43 -12.50
C VAL A 183 21.89 14.97 -13.91
N ILE A 184 21.38 13.75 -14.03
CA ILE A 184 20.95 13.13 -15.29
C ILE A 184 19.44 13.14 -15.47
N LYS A 185 18.68 13.21 -14.36
CA LYS A 185 17.22 13.24 -14.40
C LYS A 185 16.67 13.95 -13.17
N VAL A 186 15.67 14.79 -13.38
CA VAL A 186 14.88 15.41 -12.31
C VAL A 186 13.45 14.92 -12.44
N VAL A 187 12.86 14.46 -11.34
CA VAL A 187 11.44 14.10 -11.27
C VAL A 187 10.78 15.02 -10.28
N GLU A 188 9.79 15.75 -10.74
CA GLU A 188 8.98 16.63 -9.91
C GLU A 188 7.54 16.12 -9.90
N TRP A 189 6.91 16.19 -8.74
CA TRP A 189 5.49 15.84 -8.57
C TRP A 189 4.81 16.77 -7.58
N PHE A 190 3.48 16.81 -7.63
CA PHE A 190 2.68 17.42 -6.59
C PHE A 190 1.78 16.36 -5.94
N GLY A 191 1.94 16.17 -4.65
CA GLY A 191 1.19 15.12 -3.94
C GLY A 191 1.82 14.75 -2.60
N PHE A 192 1.97 13.46 -2.39
CA PHE A 192 2.37 12.83 -1.14
C PHE A 192 3.56 11.91 -1.36
N LYS A 193 4.06 11.37 -0.27
CA LYS A 193 5.06 10.30 -0.24
C LYS A 193 4.45 9.08 0.45
N LEU A 194 4.53 7.93 -0.18
CA LEU A 194 4.11 6.64 0.37
C LEU A 194 5.36 5.89 0.82
N HIS A 195 5.45 5.65 2.11
CA HIS A 195 6.48 4.80 2.71
C HIS A 195 5.90 3.41 2.91
N LEU A 196 6.67 2.39 2.55
CA LEU A 196 6.28 0.98 2.63
C LEU A 196 7.34 0.19 3.39
N LEU A 197 6.88 -0.74 4.21
CA LEU A 197 7.67 -1.84 4.73
C LEU A 197 7.11 -3.15 4.16
N VAL A 198 7.92 -3.88 3.40
CA VAL A 198 7.49 -5.07 2.66
C VAL A 198 8.24 -6.31 3.10
N ASP A 199 7.60 -7.48 3.06
CA ASP A 199 8.28 -8.77 3.12
C ASP A 199 8.97 -9.07 1.79
N VAL A 200 10.27 -9.34 1.83
CA VAL A 200 11.09 -9.55 0.62
C VAL A 200 10.80 -10.89 -0.06
N LYS A 201 10.41 -11.90 0.70
CA LYS A 201 10.17 -13.25 0.17
C LYS A 201 8.80 -13.38 -0.47
N HIS A 202 7.79 -12.79 0.16
CA HIS A 202 6.39 -12.94 -0.25
C HIS A 202 5.87 -11.73 -1.01
N GLU A 203 6.67 -10.64 -1.14
CA GLU A 203 6.32 -9.40 -1.84
C GLU A 203 5.04 -8.75 -1.31
N VAL A 204 4.80 -8.85 0.01
CA VAL A 204 3.62 -8.32 0.69
C VAL A 204 3.99 -7.10 1.51
N SER A 205 3.21 -6.02 1.40
CA SER A 205 3.33 -4.86 2.28
C SER A 205 2.86 -5.22 3.69
N LEU A 206 3.72 -5.01 4.69
CA LEU A 206 3.46 -5.30 6.10
C LEU A 206 2.96 -4.07 6.87
N ALA A 207 3.41 -2.89 6.45
CA ALA A 207 2.98 -1.60 6.94
C ALA A 207 3.14 -0.54 5.86
N TYR A 208 2.35 0.52 5.94
CA TYR A 208 2.48 1.68 5.06
C TYR A 208 2.17 2.97 5.81
N LYS A 209 2.79 4.07 5.36
CA LYS A 209 2.49 5.42 5.85
C LYS A 209 2.48 6.41 4.70
N ILE A 210 1.47 7.27 4.67
CA ILE A 210 1.40 8.38 3.72
C ILE A 210 1.78 9.65 4.47
N THR A 211 2.71 10.41 3.90
CA THR A 211 3.20 11.66 4.47
C THR A 211 3.20 12.78 3.42
N ASP A 212 3.51 13.98 3.82
CA ASP A 212 3.90 15.02 2.88
C ASP A 212 5.22 14.63 2.17
N THR A 213 5.60 15.40 1.15
CA THR A 213 6.80 15.08 0.34
C THR A 213 8.12 15.38 1.05
N LYS A 214 8.09 16.03 2.21
CA LYS A 214 9.28 16.47 2.96
C LYS A 214 9.75 15.44 3.98
N ALA A 215 8.85 14.57 4.45
CA ALA A 215 9.17 13.57 5.46
C ALA A 215 10.32 12.64 5.01
N GLY A 216 11.31 12.48 5.87
CA GLY A 216 12.45 11.61 5.67
C GLY A 216 12.09 10.13 5.86
N ASP A 217 12.78 9.24 5.16
CA ASP A 217 12.51 7.80 5.26
C ASP A 217 12.92 7.27 6.64
N GLY A 218 14.01 7.79 7.22
CA GLY A 218 14.45 7.46 8.56
C GLY A 218 13.49 7.93 9.66
N GLU A 219 12.80 9.05 9.45
CA GLU A 219 11.86 9.62 10.42
C GLU A 219 10.56 8.79 10.49
N THR A 220 10.17 8.16 9.39
CA THR A 220 8.94 7.35 9.32
C THR A 220 9.14 5.89 9.68
N LEU A 221 10.37 5.42 9.68
CA LEU A 221 10.71 4.02 9.95
C LEU A 221 10.26 3.53 11.34
N PRO A 222 10.36 4.30 12.44
CA PRO A 222 9.88 3.86 13.75
C PRO A 222 8.39 3.47 13.73
N ASP A 223 7.55 4.29 13.10
CA ASP A 223 6.10 4.06 13.02
C ASP A 223 5.81 2.84 12.14
N LEU A 224 6.43 2.74 10.95
CA LEU A 224 6.29 1.59 10.07
C LEU A 224 6.71 0.28 10.75
N LEU A 225 7.77 0.33 11.53
CA LEU A 225 8.26 -0.85 12.26
C LEU A 225 7.30 -1.24 13.38
N ALA A 226 6.74 -0.26 14.10
CA ALA A 226 5.75 -0.50 15.15
C ALA A 226 4.48 -1.12 14.57
N ASP A 227 3.94 -0.56 13.48
CA ASP A 227 2.74 -1.07 12.80
C ASP A 227 2.97 -2.50 12.28
N ALA A 228 4.10 -2.74 11.60
CA ALA A 228 4.43 -4.08 11.11
C ALA A 228 4.60 -5.10 12.25
N GLN A 229 5.16 -4.71 13.40
CA GLN A 229 5.30 -5.58 14.55
C GLN A 229 3.96 -5.85 15.25
N GLN A 230 3.03 -4.89 15.23
CA GLN A 230 1.68 -5.08 15.73
C GLN A 230 0.89 -6.05 14.85
N ASN A 231 1.08 -5.98 13.54
CA ASN A 231 0.40 -6.83 12.56
C ASN A 231 0.97 -8.24 12.45
N LEU A 232 2.21 -8.47 12.90
CA LEU A 232 2.85 -9.77 12.83
C LEU A 232 2.93 -10.44 14.20
N PRO A 233 2.57 -11.72 14.34
CA PRO A 233 2.66 -12.44 15.62
C PRO A 233 4.14 -12.59 16.02
N GLY A 234 4.46 -12.16 17.22
CA GLY A 234 5.79 -12.26 17.81
C GLY A 234 6.82 -11.32 17.14
N ARG A 235 8.07 -11.37 17.57
CA ARG A 235 9.18 -10.58 16.99
C ARG A 235 9.73 -11.26 15.73
N ARG A 236 8.95 -11.26 14.64
CA ARG A 236 9.31 -11.99 13.41
C ARG A 236 10.36 -11.31 12.58
N ILE A 237 10.39 -9.97 12.55
CA ILE A 237 11.35 -9.22 11.74
C ILE A 237 12.77 -9.49 12.25
N LYS A 238 13.60 -10.06 11.40
CA LYS A 238 15.00 -10.40 11.73
C LYS A 238 16.02 -9.58 10.94
N THR A 239 15.64 -9.15 9.73
CA THR A 239 16.49 -8.33 8.87
C THR A 239 15.65 -7.25 8.22
N LEU A 240 16.21 -6.03 8.14
CA LEU A 240 15.62 -4.91 7.42
C LEU A 240 16.66 -4.36 6.44
N ALA A 241 16.29 -4.35 5.16
CA ALA A 241 17.02 -3.66 4.11
C ALA A 241 16.41 -2.27 3.88
N TYR A 242 17.28 -1.28 3.74
CA TYR A 242 16.89 0.09 3.41
C TYR A 242 17.94 0.72 2.50
N ASP A 243 17.62 1.84 1.86
CA ASP A 243 18.59 2.56 1.06
C ASP A 243 19.62 3.29 1.94
N LYS A 244 20.65 3.84 1.31
CA LYS A 244 21.73 4.56 2.04
C LYS A 244 21.27 5.83 2.74
N ALA A 245 20.12 6.40 2.39
CA ALA A 245 19.58 7.59 3.05
C ALA A 245 19.15 7.30 4.50
N ALA A 246 18.87 6.02 4.81
CA ALA A 246 18.57 5.56 6.15
C ALA A 246 19.82 5.16 6.98
N ASP A 247 21.05 5.34 6.45
CA ASP A 247 22.29 5.07 7.18
C ASP A 247 22.58 6.18 8.22
N THR A 248 21.78 6.19 9.28
CA THR A 248 21.89 7.12 10.41
C THR A 248 22.03 6.37 11.72
N ASN A 249 22.64 7.01 12.72
CA ASN A 249 22.81 6.41 14.05
C ASN A 249 21.46 6.03 14.67
N ASP A 250 20.46 6.91 14.54
CA ASP A 250 19.12 6.69 15.12
C ASP A 250 18.44 5.45 14.55
N VAL A 251 18.57 5.22 13.23
CA VAL A 251 18.06 4.00 12.58
C VAL A 251 18.79 2.76 13.05
N HIS A 252 20.12 2.81 13.17
CA HIS A 252 20.90 1.67 13.67
C HIS A 252 20.60 1.36 15.15
N GLU A 253 20.41 2.38 15.98
CA GLU A 253 20.01 2.22 17.39
C GLU A 253 18.61 1.62 17.50
N LEU A 254 17.65 2.11 16.73
CA LEU A 254 16.29 1.57 16.65
C LEU A 254 16.31 0.09 16.28
N LEU A 255 16.99 -0.28 15.20
CA LEU A 255 17.06 -1.67 14.74
C LEU A 255 17.77 -2.58 15.74
N SER A 256 18.83 -2.07 16.38
CA SER A 256 19.56 -2.79 17.44
C SER A 256 18.67 -3.05 18.67
N ALA A 257 17.90 -2.06 19.10
CA ALA A 257 16.94 -2.18 20.21
C ALA A 257 15.87 -3.26 19.95
N HIS A 258 15.44 -3.38 18.69
CA HIS A 258 14.50 -4.41 18.24
C HIS A 258 15.16 -5.75 17.86
N GLN A 259 16.48 -5.89 17.99
CA GLN A 259 17.27 -7.07 17.60
C GLN A 259 17.12 -7.42 16.09
N ILE A 260 16.97 -6.39 15.26
CA ILE A 260 16.86 -6.50 13.81
C ILE A 260 18.20 -6.19 13.18
N ARG A 261 18.66 -7.06 12.29
CA ARG A 261 19.89 -6.85 11.52
C ARG A 261 19.64 -5.85 10.39
N ALA A 262 20.33 -4.70 10.44
CA ALA A 262 20.34 -3.73 9.36
C ALA A 262 21.09 -4.25 8.13
N VAL A 263 20.55 -4.04 6.94
CA VAL A 263 21.15 -4.30 5.62
C VAL A 263 21.08 -2.98 4.84
N ILE A 264 21.85 -1.99 5.28
CA ILE A 264 21.86 -0.62 4.75
C ILE A 264 23.24 -0.36 4.17
N PRO A 265 23.37 0.09 2.91
CA PRO A 265 24.65 0.46 2.33
C PRO A 265 25.23 1.68 3.07
N PRO A 266 26.53 1.71 3.37
CA PRO A 266 27.14 2.84 4.07
C PRO A 266 27.08 4.13 3.22
N HIS A 267 26.86 5.26 3.88
CA HIS A 267 26.91 6.57 3.22
C HIS A 267 28.36 6.90 2.86
N ALA A 268 28.63 7.28 1.60
CA ALA A 268 29.99 7.55 1.09
C ALA A 268 30.72 8.68 1.83
N ALA A 269 30.02 9.57 2.52
CA ALA A 269 30.57 10.66 3.30
C ALA A 269 31.09 10.25 4.69
N SER A 270 30.79 9.04 5.16
CA SER A 270 31.23 8.53 6.46
C SER A 270 32.51 7.67 6.33
N SER A 271 33.58 8.24 5.74
CA SER A 271 34.91 7.63 5.81
C SER A 271 35.41 7.40 7.25
N GLY A 272 34.69 7.93 8.26
CA GLY A 272 34.85 7.59 9.67
C GLY A 272 34.10 6.33 10.14
N SER A 273 33.05 5.87 9.41
CA SER A 273 32.21 4.74 9.85
C SER A 273 32.72 3.36 9.43
N ALA A 274 33.66 3.29 8.48
CA ALA A 274 34.36 2.03 8.16
C ALA A 274 35.04 1.42 9.40
N THR A 275 35.41 2.26 10.38
CA THR A 275 35.91 1.82 11.68
C THR A 275 34.80 1.33 12.60
N HIS A 276 33.56 1.85 12.49
CA HIS A 276 32.43 1.42 13.31
C HIS A 276 31.89 0.07 12.84
N PHE A 277 31.79 -0.16 11.52
CA PHE A 277 31.40 -1.46 10.96
C PHE A 277 32.43 -2.55 11.30
N ARG A 278 33.71 -2.25 11.22
CA ARG A 278 34.79 -3.16 11.68
C ARG A 278 34.72 -3.43 13.19
N ARG A 279 34.43 -2.41 14.00
CA ARG A 279 34.36 -2.54 15.46
C ARG A 279 33.13 -3.33 15.92
N TRP A 280 32.03 -3.26 15.18
CA TRP A 280 30.83 -4.04 15.45
C TRP A 280 31.01 -5.52 15.05
N CYS A 281 31.61 -5.80 13.88
CA CYS A 281 31.99 -7.16 13.49
C CYS A 281 32.97 -7.82 14.48
N TYR A 282 33.87 -7.05 15.08
CA TYR A 282 34.81 -7.56 16.07
C TYR A 282 34.17 -7.88 17.43
N ARG A 283 33.11 -7.13 17.82
CA ARG A 283 32.39 -7.39 19.07
C ARG A 283 31.39 -8.56 18.99
N SER A 284 30.86 -8.87 17.82
CA SER A 284 29.89 -9.96 17.63
C SER A 284 30.52 -11.36 17.43
N GLY A 285 31.84 -11.51 17.37
CA GLY A 285 32.55 -12.79 17.35
C GLY A 285 32.20 -13.73 16.19
N SER A 286 31.47 -13.28 15.15
CA SER A 286 30.98 -14.18 14.12
C SER A 286 31.98 -14.35 12.97
N SER A 287 32.44 -15.61 12.79
CA SER A 287 33.34 -16.06 11.71
C SER A 287 32.77 -15.89 10.28
N ARG A 288 31.50 -15.44 10.14
CA ARG A 288 30.83 -15.24 8.85
C ARG A 288 31.13 -13.88 8.17
N CYS A 289 31.72 -12.91 8.91
CA CYS A 289 32.11 -11.62 8.31
C CYS A 289 33.30 -11.73 7.34
N ARG A 290 34.11 -12.81 7.35
CA ARG A 290 35.21 -13.00 6.38
C ARG A 290 34.75 -13.38 4.98
N ALA A 291 33.54 -13.97 4.83
CA ALA A 291 33.00 -14.37 3.53
C ALA A 291 32.39 -13.19 2.78
N ALA A 292 31.80 -12.20 3.48
CA ALA A 292 31.19 -11.02 2.85
C ALA A 292 32.25 -10.07 2.25
N GLY A 293 33.43 -9.93 2.88
CA GLY A 293 34.52 -9.11 2.34
C GLY A 293 35.19 -9.70 1.09
N ALA A 294 35.07 -11.01 0.83
CA ALA A 294 35.58 -11.66 -0.37
C ALA A 294 34.59 -11.61 -1.54
N ALA A 295 33.28 -11.52 -1.27
CA ALA A 295 32.24 -11.40 -2.31
C ALA A 295 32.22 -10.01 -2.93
N VAL A 296 32.46 -8.95 -2.15
CA VAL A 296 32.49 -7.56 -2.64
C VAL A 296 33.70 -7.31 -3.56
N ARG A 297 34.83 -8.01 -3.37
CA ARG A 297 36.00 -7.88 -4.26
C ARG A 297 35.89 -8.62 -5.58
N ARG A 298 34.89 -9.49 -5.78
CA ARG A 298 34.67 -10.21 -7.05
C ARG A 298 33.66 -9.54 -7.98
N LEU A 299 33.04 -8.45 -7.54
CA LEU A 299 32.10 -7.66 -8.34
C LEU A 299 32.70 -6.32 -8.82
N SER A 300 33.98 -6.08 -8.57
CA SER A 300 34.73 -4.88 -8.99
C SER A 300 35.95 -5.20 -9.88
N THR A 301 35.88 -6.30 -10.62
CA THR A 301 36.79 -6.58 -11.76
C THR A 301 36.01 -6.98 -12.99
#